data_7af176314cebff7c84fb9d11e23ce206
#
_entry.id   7af176314cebff7c84fb9d11e23ce206
#
_cell.length_a   1.000
_cell.length_b   1.000
_cell.length_c   1.000
_cell.angle_alpha   90.00
_cell.angle_beta   90.00
_cell.angle_gamma   90.00
#
_symmetry.space_group_name_H-M   'P 1'
#
loop_
_entity.id
_entity.type
_entity.pdbx_description
1 polymer ?
#
loop_
_entity_poly.entity_id
_entity_poly.type
_entity_poly.pdbx_seq_one_letter_code
_entity_poly.pdbx_strand_id
1 'polypeptide(L)'
;MDKTCALILAAGDGKRMKSRHPKVLCEVLFKPMLSWVIDSCRQAEVEELCVVVAPDADEVRAVLPAGCRTAEQAEKLGTGHAVMMAADFLEEHRDCSVLVLCGDAPFVDEKTIRGALQEHRENGHDLTVVAARLEDPTGYGRMIRDENGG
;
A
#
# COMPACT_ATOMS: atom_id res chain seq x y z
N MET A 1 2.76 22.57 4.37
CA MET A 1 3.17 21.27 3.79
C MET A 1 1.93 20.41 3.73
N ASP A 2 1.57 19.93 2.54
CA ASP A 2 0.45 19.01 2.43
C ASP A 2 0.82 17.70 3.13
N LYS A 3 0.04 17.35 4.12
CA LYS A 3 0.26 16.13 4.91
C LYS A 3 -0.04 14.91 4.03
N THR A 4 0.70 13.84 4.23
CA THR A 4 0.47 12.54 3.59
C THR A 4 0.38 11.47 4.66
N CYS A 5 -0.59 10.57 4.54
CA CYS A 5 -0.64 9.32 5.28
C CYS A 5 -0.58 8.13 4.32
N ALA A 6 -0.16 6.97 4.80
CA ALA A 6 -0.12 5.77 3.97
C ALA A 6 -0.97 4.65 4.55
N LEU A 7 -1.66 3.96 3.65
CA LEU A 7 -2.41 2.75 3.91
C LEU A 7 -1.73 1.59 3.18
N ILE A 8 -1.23 0.61 3.92
CA ILE A 8 -0.52 -0.55 3.37
C ILE A 8 -1.42 -1.79 3.49
N LEU A 9 -1.75 -2.39 2.36
CA LEU A 9 -2.64 -3.54 2.29
C LEU A 9 -1.87 -4.83 2.49
N ALA A 10 -2.11 -5.53 3.61
CA ALA A 10 -1.38 -6.73 4.02
C ALA A 10 -2.30 -7.90 4.43
N ALA A 11 -3.61 -7.82 4.18
CA ALA A 11 -4.59 -8.84 4.56
C ALA A 11 -4.71 -10.01 3.56
N GLY A 12 -3.95 -10.01 2.46
CA GLY A 12 -4.03 -11.02 1.41
C GLY A 12 -3.50 -12.40 1.84
N ASP A 13 -4.18 -13.49 1.42
CA ASP A 13 -3.85 -14.86 1.81
C ASP A 13 -2.57 -15.43 1.19
N GLY A 14 -2.04 -14.83 0.14
CA GLY A 14 -0.86 -15.38 -0.56
C GLY A 14 -1.03 -16.81 -1.07
N LYS A 15 -2.25 -17.27 -1.38
CA LYS A 15 -2.61 -18.67 -1.73
C LYS A 15 -1.69 -19.34 -2.76
N ARG A 16 -1.07 -18.54 -3.64
CA ARG A 16 -0.16 -19.02 -4.69
C ARG A 16 1.23 -19.38 -4.19
N MET A 17 1.67 -18.86 -3.04
CA MET A 17 3.04 -19.03 -2.55
C MET A 17 3.27 -20.29 -1.71
N LYS A 18 2.21 -21.04 -1.35
CA LYS A 18 2.30 -22.27 -0.51
C LYS A 18 3.17 -22.09 0.75
N SER A 19 3.31 -20.87 1.24
CA SER A 19 4.06 -20.54 2.46
C SER A 19 3.21 -20.80 3.69
N ARG A 20 3.86 -21.18 4.80
CA ARG A 20 3.22 -21.25 6.14
C ARG A 20 3.06 -19.87 6.77
N HIS A 21 3.79 -18.88 6.28
CA HIS A 21 3.75 -17.50 6.75
C HIS A 21 2.96 -16.61 5.81
N PRO A 22 2.38 -15.51 6.31
CA PRO A 22 1.74 -14.50 5.47
C PRO A 22 2.67 -14.04 4.34
N LYS A 23 2.13 -13.90 3.12
CA LYS A 23 2.92 -13.52 1.93
C LYS A 23 3.80 -12.29 2.17
N VAL A 24 3.26 -11.29 2.84
CA VAL A 24 3.94 -10.01 3.11
C VAL A 24 5.16 -10.15 4.04
N LEU A 25 5.27 -11.28 4.76
CA LEU A 25 6.42 -11.63 5.60
C LEU A 25 7.47 -12.47 4.88
N CYS A 26 7.21 -12.91 3.64
CA CYS A 26 8.25 -13.55 2.84
C CYS A 26 9.42 -12.57 2.62
N GLU A 27 10.63 -13.08 2.80
CA GLU A 27 11.82 -12.24 2.72
C GLU A 27 12.30 -12.02 1.29
N VAL A 28 12.68 -10.80 1.00
CA VAL A 28 13.43 -10.39 -0.16
C VAL A 28 14.71 -9.73 0.35
N LEU A 29 15.87 -10.24 -0.04
CA LEU A 29 17.17 -9.78 0.47
C LEU A 29 17.23 -9.75 2.01
N PHE A 30 16.82 -10.87 2.63
CA PHE A 30 16.85 -11.09 4.09
C PHE A 30 15.96 -10.15 4.92
N LYS A 31 14.94 -9.54 4.30
CA LYS A 31 14.02 -8.62 4.96
C LYS A 31 12.59 -8.85 4.45
N PRO A 32 11.56 -8.89 5.33
CA PRO A 32 10.17 -9.05 4.92
C PRO A 32 9.74 -7.99 3.89
N MET A 33 8.95 -8.41 2.89
CA MET A 33 8.43 -7.48 1.87
C MET A 33 7.72 -6.28 2.49
N LEU A 34 6.89 -6.51 3.51
CA LEU A 34 6.18 -5.44 4.22
C LEU A 34 7.14 -4.41 4.83
N SER A 35 8.27 -4.88 5.39
CA SER A 35 9.27 -3.99 5.99
C SER A 35 9.94 -3.09 4.95
N TRP A 36 10.16 -3.59 3.73
CA TRP A 36 10.65 -2.76 2.62
C TRP A 36 9.67 -1.63 2.29
N VAL A 37 8.38 -1.96 2.18
CA VAL A 37 7.32 -0.97 1.87
C VAL A 37 7.23 0.08 2.97
N ILE A 38 7.25 -0.32 4.24
CA ILE A 38 7.22 0.59 5.38
C ILE A 38 8.43 1.54 5.39
N ASP A 39 9.63 0.99 5.15
CA ASP A 39 10.84 1.81 5.12
C ASP A 39 10.84 2.79 3.94
N SER A 40 10.33 2.40 2.77
CA SER A 40 10.17 3.29 1.62
C SER A 40 9.23 4.46 1.94
N CYS A 41 8.13 4.20 2.66
CA CYS A 41 7.23 5.26 3.14
C CYS A 41 7.97 6.23 4.07
N ARG A 42 8.69 5.71 5.07
CA ARG A 42 9.43 6.54 6.04
C ARG A 42 10.55 7.35 5.39
N GLN A 43 11.30 6.76 4.47
CA GLN A 43 12.30 7.46 3.68
C GLN A 43 11.68 8.57 2.82
N ALA A 44 10.45 8.38 2.36
CA ALA A 44 9.66 9.41 1.68
C ALA A 44 9.01 10.42 2.63
N GLU A 45 9.33 10.38 3.94
CA GLU A 45 8.78 11.28 4.97
C GLU A 45 7.27 11.10 5.21
N VAL A 46 6.75 9.91 4.90
CA VAL A 46 5.38 9.52 5.23
C VAL A 46 5.42 8.72 6.53
N GLU A 47 5.10 9.37 7.65
CA GLU A 47 5.22 8.77 8.99
C GLU A 47 3.91 8.20 9.52
N GLU A 48 2.77 8.78 9.12
CA GLU A 48 1.43 8.31 9.50
C GLU A 48 1.05 7.09 8.69
N LEU A 49 1.18 5.91 9.30
CA LEU A 49 1.00 4.62 8.63
C LEU A 49 -0.12 3.80 9.27
N CYS A 50 -0.97 3.22 8.42
CA CYS A 50 -1.91 2.18 8.82
C CYS A 50 -1.72 0.95 7.94
N VAL A 51 -1.61 -0.23 8.54
CA VAL A 51 -1.51 -1.51 7.84
C VAL A 51 -2.81 -2.28 7.97
N VAL A 52 -3.44 -2.61 6.85
CA VAL A 52 -4.64 -3.46 6.84
C VAL A 52 -4.20 -4.92 6.89
N VAL A 53 -4.61 -5.61 7.93
CA VAL A 53 -4.20 -6.98 8.25
C VAL A 53 -5.41 -7.93 8.35
N ALA A 54 -5.17 -9.23 8.26
CA ALA A 54 -6.18 -10.23 8.63
C ALA A 54 -6.39 -10.25 10.17
N PRO A 55 -7.54 -10.72 10.69
CA PRO A 55 -7.80 -10.76 12.12
C PRO A 55 -6.77 -11.57 12.92
N ASP A 56 -6.30 -12.68 12.35
CA ASP A 56 -5.34 -13.63 12.94
C ASP A 56 -3.89 -13.35 12.53
N ALA A 57 -3.56 -12.13 12.14
CA ALA A 57 -2.25 -11.75 11.61
C ALA A 57 -1.26 -11.29 12.70
N ASP A 58 -1.14 -12.04 13.81
CA ASP A 58 -0.23 -11.71 14.92
C ASP A 58 1.23 -11.62 14.47
N GLU A 59 1.66 -12.52 13.57
CA GLU A 59 3.01 -12.46 12.99
C GLU A 59 3.26 -11.15 12.22
N VAL A 60 2.26 -10.65 11.49
CA VAL A 60 2.37 -9.36 10.78
C VAL A 60 2.43 -8.21 11.77
N ARG A 61 1.57 -8.22 12.80
CA ARG A 61 1.57 -7.17 13.84
C ARG A 61 2.90 -7.11 14.59
N ALA A 62 3.53 -8.27 14.83
CA ALA A 62 4.80 -8.37 15.56
C ALA A 62 5.99 -7.69 14.85
N VAL A 63 5.94 -7.54 13.52
CA VAL A 63 7.02 -6.90 12.76
C VAL A 63 6.75 -5.42 12.45
N LEU A 64 5.57 -4.90 12.84
CA LEU A 64 5.25 -3.50 12.61
C LEU A 64 6.04 -2.60 13.57
N PRO A 65 6.55 -1.47 13.08
CA PRO A 65 7.25 -0.54 13.94
C PRO A 65 6.30 0.20 14.89
N ALA A 66 6.85 0.70 15.98
CA ALA A 66 6.09 1.51 16.94
C ALA A 66 5.41 2.71 16.23
N GLY A 67 4.18 3.01 16.62
CA GLY A 67 3.36 4.08 16.03
C GLY A 67 2.61 3.68 14.75
N CYS A 68 2.88 2.51 14.18
CA CYS A 68 2.10 2.02 13.05
C CYS A 68 0.73 1.53 13.53
N ARG A 69 -0.35 2.05 12.94
CA ARG A 69 -1.71 1.61 13.23
C ARG A 69 -2.08 0.38 12.41
N THR A 70 -3.09 -0.37 12.86
CA THR A 70 -3.65 -1.50 12.12
C THR A 70 -5.15 -1.37 11.98
N ALA A 71 -5.69 -1.82 10.84
CA ALA A 71 -7.11 -2.06 10.61
C ALA A 71 -7.30 -3.52 10.19
N GLU A 72 -8.42 -4.12 10.55
CA GLU A 72 -8.67 -5.55 10.27
C GLU A 72 -9.60 -5.71 9.09
N GLN A 73 -9.21 -6.55 8.13
CA GLN A 73 -10.07 -7.02 7.07
C GLN A 73 -10.45 -8.48 7.33
N ALA A 74 -11.61 -8.68 7.96
CA ALA A 74 -12.10 -10.03 8.27
C ALA A 74 -12.58 -10.77 7.03
N GLU A 75 -13.27 -10.08 6.13
CA GLU A 75 -13.76 -10.64 4.88
C GLU A 75 -12.94 -10.09 3.69
N LYS A 76 -12.46 -10.98 2.83
CA LYS A 76 -11.58 -10.61 1.71
C LYS A 76 -12.38 -10.25 0.46
N LEU A 77 -13.07 -9.13 0.49
CA LEU A 77 -13.92 -8.62 -0.59
C LEU A 77 -13.18 -7.71 -1.58
N GLY A 78 -11.86 -7.80 -1.61
CA GLY A 78 -11.01 -7.06 -2.55
C GLY A 78 -10.31 -5.84 -1.95
N THR A 79 -9.54 -5.16 -2.81
CA THR A 79 -8.67 -4.04 -2.44
C THR A 79 -9.44 -2.83 -1.92
N GLY A 80 -10.56 -2.47 -2.60
CA GLY A 80 -11.40 -1.37 -2.15
C GLY A 80 -11.99 -1.61 -0.77
N HIS A 81 -12.45 -2.85 -0.49
CA HIS A 81 -12.94 -3.22 0.83
C HIS A 81 -11.84 -3.11 1.90
N ALA A 82 -10.60 -3.49 1.58
CA ALA A 82 -9.48 -3.33 2.50
C ALA A 82 -9.25 -1.85 2.87
N VAL A 83 -9.36 -0.94 1.92
CA VAL A 83 -9.28 0.51 2.18
C VAL A 83 -10.41 0.97 3.09
N MET A 84 -11.64 0.49 2.87
CA MET A 84 -12.81 0.82 3.70
C MET A 84 -12.64 0.37 5.17
N MET A 85 -11.88 -0.70 5.44
CA MET A 85 -11.62 -1.15 6.81
C MET A 85 -10.78 -0.16 7.62
N ALA A 86 -10.05 0.72 6.98
CA ALA A 86 -9.28 1.78 7.63
C ALA A 86 -10.05 3.11 7.72
N ALA A 87 -11.38 3.10 7.67
CA ALA A 87 -12.21 4.30 7.65
C ALA A 87 -11.91 5.26 8.80
N ASP A 88 -11.73 4.77 10.03
CA ASP A 88 -11.42 5.60 11.20
C ASP A 88 -10.07 6.30 11.04
N PHE A 89 -9.06 5.59 10.53
CA PHE A 89 -7.76 6.18 10.24
C PHE A 89 -7.85 7.26 9.14
N LEU A 90 -8.60 6.99 8.08
CA LEU A 90 -8.79 7.92 6.97
C LEU A 90 -9.58 9.17 7.40
N GLU A 91 -10.58 8.99 8.28
CA GLU A 91 -11.36 10.10 8.82
C GLU A 91 -10.51 11.07 9.66
N GLU A 92 -9.60 10.53 10.47
CA GLU A 92 -8.63 11.34 11.23
C GLU A 92 -7.64 12.09 10.33
N HIS A 93 -7.42 11.59 9.09
CA HIS A 93 -6.47 12.14 8.13
C HIS A 93 -7.15 12.71 6.87
N ARG A 94 -8.41 13.20 6.98
CA ARG A 94 -9.19 13.69 5.84
C ARG A 94 -8.56 14.85 5.06
N ASP A 95 -7.66 15.59 5.69
CA ASP A 95 -6.92 16.71 5.07
C ASP A 95 -5.55 16.28 4.52
N CYS A 96 -5.31 14.96 4.38
CA CYS A 96 -4.06 14.41 3.88
C CYS A 96 -4.24 13.81 2.48
N SER A 97 -3.18 13.86 1.67
CA SER A 97 -3.06 12.92 0.55
C SER A 97 -2.90 11.49 1.08
N VAL A 98 -3.68 10.56 0.55
CA VAL A 98 -3.64 9.16 0.99
C VAL A 98 -2.84 8.34 -0.02
N LEU A 99 -1.73 7.77 0.43
CA LEU A 99 -0.92 6.83 -0.35
C LEU A 99 -1.38 5.39 -0.06
N VAL A 100 -1.90 4.69 -1.06
CA VAL A 100 -2.31 3.29 -0.91
C VAL A 100 -1.28 2.38 -1.56
N LEU A 101 -0.70 1.48 -0.79
CA LEU A 101 0.36 0.55 -1.21
C LEU A 101 -0.02 -0.90 -0.93
N CYS A 102 0.49 -1.81 -1.78
CA CYS A 102 0.43 -3.24 -1.50
C CYS A 102 1.64 -3.66 -0.64
N GLY A 103 1.41 -4.35 0.47
CA GLY A 103 2.47 -4.81 1.37
C GLY A 103 3.41 -5.87 0.77
N ASP A 104 3.05 -6.41 -0.40
CA ASP A 104 3.84 -7.38 -1.18
C ASP A 104 4.52 -6.76 -2.42
N ALA A 105 4.67 -5.43 -2.45
CA ALA A 105 5.35 -4.69 -3.51
C ALA A 105 6.66 -4.05 -3.02
N PRO A 106 7.69 -4.84 -2.65
CA PRO A 106 8.90 -4.37 -1.97
C PRO A 106 9.79 -3.46 -2.83
N PHE A 107 9.54 -3.40 -4.15
CA PHE A 107 10.31 -2.57 -5.08
C PHE A 107 9.68 -1.21 -5.38
N VAL A 108 8.57 -0.87 -4.73
CA VAL A 108 8.06 0.50 -4.71
C VAL A 108 8.95 1.29 -3.74
N ASP A 109 9.97 1.93 -4.29
CA ASP A 109 10.98 2.64 -3.52
C ASP A 109 10.59 4.08 -3.16
N GLU A 110 11.40 4.71 -2.33
CA GLU A 110 11.23 6.11 -1.92
C GLU A 110 11.08 7.06 -3.12
N LYS A 111 11.88 6.87 -4.17
CA LYS A 111 11.86 7.75 -5.36
C LYS A 111 10.52 7.67 -6.09
N THR A 112 9.98 6.46 -6.22
CA THR A 112 8.67 6.21 -6.81
C THR A 112 7.58 6.89 -5.99
N ILE A 113 7.62 6.76 -4.66
CA ILE A 113 6.65 7.39 -3.75
C ILE A 113 6.74 8.91 -3.86
N ARG A 114 7.92 9.50 -3.73
CA ARG A 114 8.11 10.96 -3.84
C ARG A 114 7.67 11.48 -5.20
N GLY A 115 8.01 10.80 -6.28
CA GLY A 115 7.61 11.19 -7.63
C GLY A 115 6.09 11.17 -7.82
N ALA A 116 5.41 10.13 -7.33
CA ALA A 116 3.95 10.04 -7.40
C ALA A 116 3.26 11.13 -6.56
N LEU A 117 3.75 11.41 -5.35
CA LEU A 117 3.22 12.47 -4.50
C LEU A 117 3.47 13.86 -5.07
N GLN A 118 4.62 14.08 -5.68
CA GLN A 118 4.95 15.34 -6.35
C GLN A 118 4.01 15.56 -7.54
N GLU A 119 3.88 14.58 -8.42
CA GLU A 119 2.97 14.64 -9.59
C GLU A 119 1.53 14.90 -9.16
N HIS A 120 1.06 14.21 -8.13
CA HIS A 120 -0.28 14.37 -7.58
C HIS A 120 -0.55 15.80 -7.13
N ARG A 121 0.39 16.42 -6.41
CA ARG A 121 0.24 17.77 -5.83
C ARG A 121 0.41 18.87 -6.85
N GLU A 122 1.46 18.79 -7.67
CA GLU A 122 1.79 19.85 -8.64
C GLU A 122 0.70 20.01 -9.70
N ASN A 123 0.03 18.93 -10.07
CA ASN A 123 -1.03 18.96 -11.06
C ASN A 123 -2.45 19.00 -10.47
N GLY A 124 -2.58 18.94 -9.13
CA GLY A 124 -3.87 18.98 -8.46
C GLY A 124 -4.80 17.83 -8.82
N HIS A 125 -4.24 16.63 -8.99
CA HIS A 125 -5.03 15.45 -9.35
C HIS A 125 -5.87 14.96 -8.17
N ASP A 126 -7.10 14.50 -8.45
CA ASP A 126 -7.93 13.81 -7.47
C ASP A 126 -7.42 12.38 -7.21
N LEU A 127 -6.84 11.74 -8.24
CA LEU A 127 -6.28 10.40 -8.17
C LEU A 127 -5.03 10.29 -9.05
N THR A 128 -3.97 9.72 -8.51
CA THR A 128 -2.74 9.37 -9.25
C THR A 128 -2.48 7.88 -9.12
N VAL A 129 -2.24 7.19 -10.24
CA VAL A 129 -1.96 5.76 -10.28
C VAL A 129 -0.56 5.51 -10.78
N VAL A 130 0.25 4.79 -9.99
CA VAL A 130 1.56 4.30 -10.43
C VAL A 130 1.35 3.01 -11.23
N ALA A 131 1.68 3.03 -12.51
CA ALA A 131 1.54 1.91 -13.41
C ALA A 131 2.87 1.52 -14.04
N ALA A 132 3.01 0.25 -14.43
CA ALA A 132 4.16 -0.25 -15.16
C ALA A 132 3.75 -0.63 -16.59
N ARG A 133 4.64 -0.40 -17.55
CA ARG A 133 4.48 -0.91 -18.91
C ARG A 133 5.10 -2.30 -19.00
N LEU A 134 4.29 -3.29 -19.30
CA LEU A 134 4.70 -4.69 -19.44
C LEU A 134 4.56 -5.12 -20.89
N GLU A 135 5.47 -5.97 -21.38
CA GLU A 135 5.37 -6.60 -22.71
C GLU A 135 4.20 -7.59 -22.74
N ASP A 136 4.08 -8.44 -21.73
CA ASP A 136 2.92 -9.33 -21.53
C ASP A 136 2.20 -8.98 -20.22
N PRO A 137 1.10 -8.22 -20.30
CA PRO A 137 0.32 -7.81 -19.14
C PRO A 137 -0.77 -8.82 -18.75
N THR A 138 -0.73 -10.05 -19.21
CA THR A 138 -1.73 -11.09 -18.89
C THR A 138 -1.90 -11.24 -17.37
N GLY A 139 -3.14 -11.18 -16.88
CA GLY A 139 -3.48 -11.27 -15.45
C GLY A 139 -3.36 -9.96 -14.66
N TYR A 140 -2.90 -8.87 -15.29
CA TYR A 140 -2.86 -7.54 -14.66
C TYR A 140 -4.03 -6.68 -15.11
N GLY A 141 -4.40 -5.70 -14.27
CA GLY A 141 -5.32 -4.64 -14.65
C GLY A 141 -4.78 -3.79 -15.80
N ARG A 142 -5.66 -3.10 -16.50
CA ARG A 142 -5.31 -2.21 -17.61
C ARG A 142 -5.70 -0.79 -17.27
N MET A 143 -4.79 0.15 -17.57
CA MET A 143 -5.14 1.55 -17.65
C MET A 143 -5.72 1.80 -19.04
N ILE A 144 -7.00 2.13 -19.11
CA ILE A 144 -7.68 2.49 -20.36
C ILE A 144 -7.92 3.99 -20.29
N ARG A 145 -7.45 4.71 -21.30
CA ARG A 145 -7.70 6.16 -21.41
C ARG A 145 -8.87 6.38 -22.35
N ASP A 146 -9.66 7.38 -22.05
CA ASP A 146 -10.71 7.84 -22.96
C ASP A 146 -10.13 8.61 -24.16
N GLU A 147 -11.01 9.07 -25.06
CA GLU A 147 -10.61 9.83 -26.27
C GLU A 147 -9.93 11.17 -25.95
N ASN A 148 -10.09 11.68 -24.72
CA ASN A 148 -9.48 12.93 -24.24
C ASN A 148 -8.21 12.69 -23.41
N GLY A 149 -7.82 11.41 -23.22
CA GLY A 149 -6.61 11.02 -22.50
C GLY A 149 -6.75 10.90 -20.99
N GLY A 150 -7.98 10.99 -20.47
CA GLY A 150 -8.32 10.84 -19.05
C GLY A 150 -8.60 9.40 -18.66
#